data_41c76e55fbd86a4db08ae4356b6f3e0f
#
_entry.id   41c76e55fbd86a4db08ae4356b6f3e0f
#
_cell.length_a   1.000
_cell.length_b   1.000
_cell.length_c   1.000
_cell.angle_alpha   90.00
_cell.angle_beta   90.00
_cell.angle_gamma   90.00
#
_symmetry.space_group_name_H-M   'P 1'
#
loop_
_entity.id
_entity.type
_entity.pdbx_description
1 polymer ?
#
loop_
_entity_poly.entity_id
_entity_poly.type
_entity_poly.pdbx_seq_one_letter_code
_entity_poly.pdbx_strand_id
1 'polypeptide(L)'
;MNRKEIISAIEKNVAKCNGMCFTENLWINVGGNYEVDYVGTDRVVFADGEYCTFDEFSDENLKIALDAVLAVVTDYSDTTTQDLFTMVCKECDAETVLDNAEAYIGEDKIREFLMACLGKSVE
;
A
#
# COMPACT_ATOMS: atom_id res chain seq x y z
N MET A 1 -10.37 10.15 16.54
CA MET A 1 -10.59 8.69 16.37
C MET A 1 -10.14 7.94 17.61
N ASN A 2 -10.90 6.96 18.05
CA ASN A 2 -10.46 6.06 19.10
C ASN A 2 -9.61 4.93 18.49
N ARG A 3 -9.00 4.11 19.36
CA ARG A 3 -8.12 3.03 18.93
C ARG A 3 -8.78 2.05 17.94
N LYS A 4 -10.01 1.67 18.22
CA LYS A 4 -10.76 0.73 17.37
C LYS A 4 -11.03 1.31 15.98
N GLU A 5 -11.35 2.59 15.91
CA GLU A 5 -11.56 3.28 14.64
C GLU A 5 -10.27 3.40 13.83
N ILE A 6 -9.15 3.66 14.48
CA ILE A 6 -7.83 3.73 13.82
C ILE A 6 -7.47 2.38 13.22
N ILE A 7 -7.60 1.30 13.99
CA ILE A 7 -7.30 -0.06 13.53
C ILE A 7 -8.21 -0.42 12.35
N SER A 8 -9.50 -0.12 12.44
CA SER A 8 -10.46 -0.40 11.38
C SER A 8 -10.10 0.35 10.09
N ALA A 9 -9.67 1.61 10.21
CA ALA A 9 -9.24 2.42 9.06
C ALA A 9 -7.97 1.84 8.43
N ILE A 10 -7.01 1.37 9.23
CA ILE A 10 -5.80 0.72 8.72
C ILE A 10 -6.18 -0.53 7.95
N GLU A 11 -6.98 -1.42 8.53
CA GLU A 11 -7.42 -2.66 7.89
C GLU A 11 -8.09 -2.41 6.55
N LYS A 12 -9.01 -1.44 6.51
CA LYS A 12 -9.74 -1.09 5.30
C LYS A 12 -8.82 -0.59 4.18
N ASN A 13 -7.86 0.26 4.52
CA ASN A 13 -6.96 0.83 3.53
C ASN A 13 -5.86 -0.16 3.10
N VAL A 14 -5.38 -0.99 4.01
CA VAL A 14 -4.42 -2.06 3.68
C VAL A 14 -5.06 -3.09 2.75
N ALA A 15 -6.35 -3.37 2.92
CA ALA A 15 -7.08 -4.27 2.01
C ALA A 15 -7.05 -3.78 0.56
N LYS A 16 -7.02 -2.47 0.35
CA LYS A 16 -6.86 -1.87 -0.99
C LYS A 16 -5.49 -2.13 -1.59
N CYS A 17 -4.53 -2.53 -0.78
CA CYS A 17 -3.16 -2.89 -1.17
C CYS A 17 -2.95 -4.41 -1.12
N ASN A 18 -3.99 -5.19 -1.29
CA ASN A 18 -3.96 -6.67 -1.26
C ASN A 18 -3.42 -7.23 0.07
N GLY A 19 -3.65 -6.52 1.16
CA GLY A 19 -3.26 -6.96 2.50
C GLY A 19 -1.84 -6.62 2.91
N MET A 20 -1.06 -6.02 2.03
CA MET A 20 0.34 -5.64 2.33
C MET A 20 0.61 -4.25 1.76
N CYS A 21 0.64 -3.25 2.63
CA CYS A 21 0.93 -1.87 2.23
C CYS A 21 2.41 -1.57 2.47
N PHE A 22 3.21 -1.57 1.41
CA PHE A 22 4.63 -1.27 1.48
C PHE A 22 4.85 0.23 1.65
N THR A 23 5.55 0.61 2.71
CA THR A 23 5.84 2.00 3.05
C THR A 23 7.32 2.30 2.80
N GLU A 24 7.64 3.58 2.58
CA GLU A 24 9.01 4.04 2.40
C GLU A 24 9.40 4.99 3.52
N ASN A 25 10.61 4.83 4.05
CA ASN A 25 11.17 5.72 5.06
C ASN A 25 10.29 5.89 6.30
N LEU A 26 9.56 4.84 6.66
CA LEU A 26 8.73 4.85 7.87
C LEU A 26 9.47 4.17 9.01
N TRP A 27 9.62 4.88 10.11
CA TRP A 27 10.24 4.38 11.32
C TRP A 27 9.26 4.48 12.48
N ILE A 28 9.16 3.41 13.26
CA ILE A 28 8.27 3.36 14.42
C ILE A 28 9.11 2.99 15.65
N ASN A 29 8.85 3.66 16.76
CA ASN A 29 9.50 3.38 18.02
C ASN A 29 8.63 2.44 18.87
N VAL A 30 9.13 1.22 19.10
CA VAL A 30 8.48 0.20 19.95
C VAL A 30 9.55 -0.38 20.89
N GLY A 31 10.17 0.47 21.69
CA GLY A 31 11.31 0.09 22.52
C GLY A 31 12.66 0.27 21.81
N GLY A 32 12.66 0.87 20.65
CA GLY A 32 13.77 1.17 19.76
C GLY A 32 13.22 1.60 18.42
N ASN A 33 14.01 2.27 17.59
CA ASN A 33 13.58 2.68 16.27
C ASN A 33 13.73 1.53 15.28
N TYR A 34 12.61 1.09 14.70
CA TYR A 34 12.59 0.03 13.70
C TYR A 34 12.03 0.56 12.38
N GLU A 35 12.74 0.26 11.31
CA GLU A 35 12.27 0.59 9.96
C GLU A 35 11.13 -0.36 9.58
N VAL A 36 10.04 0.20 9.05
CA VAL A 36 8.88 -0.59 8.62
C VAL A 36 9.07 -1.06 7.20
N ASP A 37 8.87 -2.36 6.97
CA ASP A 37 8.84 -2.95 5.64
C ASP A 37 7.44 -2.78 5.03
N TYR A 38 6.41 -3.27 5.72
CA TYR A 38 5.04 -3.08 5.28
C TYR A 38 4.06 -3.11 6.45
N VAL A 39 2.86 -2.56 6.22
CA VAL A 39 1.74 -2.63 7.15
C VAL A 39 0.76 -3.68 6.64
N GLY A 40 0.46 -4.67 7.47
CA GLY A 40 -0.52 -5.70 7.17
C GLY A 40 -1.89 -5.37 7.74
N THR A 41 -2.80 -6.34 7.71
CA THR A 41 -4.17 -6.17 8.20
C THR A 41 -4.29 -6.29 9.72
N ASP A 42 -3.32 -6.91 10.38
CA ASP A 42 -3.31 -7.12 11.83
C ASP A 42 -1.98 -6.78 12.50
N ARG A 43 -0.97 -6.44 11.70
CA ARG A 43 0.39 -6.23 12.19
C ARG A 43 1.20 -5.30 11.30
N VAL A 44 2.31 -4.81 11.86
CA VAL A 44 3.34 -4.10 11.10
C VAL A 44 4.57 -4.99 11.06
N VAL A 45 5.13 -5.22 9.89
CA VAL A 45 6.34 -6.01 9.71
C VAL A 45 7.52 -5.08 9.46
N PHE A 46 8.62 -5.32 10.16
CA PHE A 46 9.83 -4.50 10.09
C PHE A 46 10.84 -5.07 9.10
N ALA A 47 11.76 -4.23 8.67
CA ALA A 47 12.77 -4.61 7.68
C ALA A 47 13.70 -5.75 8.15
N ASP A 48 13.84 -5.95 9.47
CA ASP A 48 14.64 -7.03 10.04
C ASP A 48 13.91 -8.37 10.11
N GLY A 49 12.64 -8.42 9.69
CA GLY A 49 11.81 -9.62 9.72
C GLY A 49 10.96 -9.76 10.98
N GLU A 50 11.17 -8.92 11.97
CA GLU A 50 10.33 -8.89 13.18
C GLU A 50 8.99 -8.22 12.88
N TYR A 51 8.00 -8.43 13.76
CA TYR A 51 6.71 -7.78 13.62
C TYR A 51 6.08 -7.47 14.98
N CYS A 52 5.15 -6.53 14.98
CA CYS A 52 4.28 -6.25 16.12
C CYS A 52 2.83 -6.21 15.64
N THR A 53 1.94 -6.84 16.40
CA THR A 53 0.49 -6.75 16.11
C THR A 53 -0.03 -5.37 16.52
N PHE A 54 -1.17 -4.98 15.98
CA PHE A 54 -1.77 -3.67 16.32
C PHE A 54 -2.11 -3.56 17.81
N ASP A 55 -2.39 -4.68 18.47
CA ASP A 55 -2.67 -4.70 19.91
C ASP A 55 -1.47 -4.28 20.75
N GLU A 56 -0.26 -4.46 20.22
CA GLU A 56 0.98 -4.13 20.91
C GLU A 56 1.39 -2.66 20.72
N PHE A 57 0.73 -1.94 19.81
CA PHE A 57 1.06 -0.55 19.50
C PHE A 57 0.29 0.42 20.41
N SER A 58 0.94 1.56 20.69
CA SER A 58 0.26 2.70 21.28
C SER A 58 -0.66 3.36 20.24
N ASP A 59 -1.61 4.15 20.70
CA ASP A 59 -2.52 4.89 19.82
C ASP A 59 -1.74 5.82 18.89
N GLU A 60 -0.67 6.42 19.40
CA GLU A 60 0.21 7.30 18.61
C GLU A 60 0.88 6.55 17.47
N ASN A 61 1.43 5.36 17.73
CA ASN A 61 2.06 4.54 16.71
C ASN A 61 1.05 4.04 15.69
N LEU A 62 -0.17 3.72 16.11
CA LEU A 62 -1.25 3.35 15.20
C LEU A 62 -1.61 4.49 14.25
N LYS A 63 -1.64 5.73 14.74
CA LYS A 63 -1.88 6.91 13.89
C LYS A 63 -0.76 7.12 12.88
N ILE A 64 0.49 6.91 13.29
CA ILE A 64 1.64 6.99 12.38
C ILE A 64 1.49 5.96 11.25
N ALA A 65 1.14 4.72 11.60
CA ALA A 65 0.92 3.67 10.61
C ALA A 65 -0.24 4.01 9.67
N LEU A 66 -1.35 4.51 10.20
CA LEU A 66 -2.50 4.91 9.40
C LEU A 66 -2.15 6.02 8.42
N ASP A 67 -1.45 7.06 8.87
CA ASP A 67 -1.05 8.18 8.02
C ASP A 67 -0.15 7.70 6.88
N ALA A 68 0.76 6.77 7.15
CA ALA A 68 1.64 6.20 6.13
C ALA A 68 0.86 5.37 5.10
N VAL A 69 -0.10 4.57 5.57
CA VAL A 69 -0.97 3.78 4.67
C VAL A 69 -1.82 4.70 3.80
N LEU A 70 -2.41 5.74 4.38
CA LEU A 70 -3.22 6.69 3.62
C LEU A 70 -2.40 7.42 2.56
N ALA A 71 -1.14 7.76 2.87
CA ALA A 71 -0.26 8.39 1.89
C ALA A 71 -0.03 7.48 0.68
N VAL A 72 0.23 6.19 0.91
CA VAL A 72 0.43 5.22 -0.18
C VAL A 72 -0.84 5.08 -1.03
N VAL A 73 -2.00 4.94 -0.40
CA VAL A 73 -3.28 4.80 -1.11
C VAL A 73 -3.61 6.07 -1.90
N THR A 74 -3.45 7.23 -1.28
CA THR A 74 -3.79 8.52 -1.88
C THR A 74 -2.90 8.85 -3.09
N ASP A 75 -1.62 8.49 -3.05
CA ASP A 75 -0.68 8.75 -4.14
C ASP A 75 -1.18 8.20 -5.48
N TYR A 76 -1.95 7.11 -5.47
CA TYR A 76 -2.45 6.49 -6.69
C TYR A 76 -3.94 6.71 -6.93
N SER A 77 -4.74 6.94 -5.89
CA SER A 77 -6.17 7.20 -6.05
C SER A 77 -6.44 8.54 -6.74
N ASP A 78 -5.56 9.53 -6.53
CA ASP A 78 -5.66 10.84 -7.17
C ASP A 78 -4.97 10.91 -8.54
N THR A 79 -4.21 9.87 -8.91
CA THR A 79 -3.51 9.80 -10.19
C THR A 79 -4.51 9.47 -11.29
N THR A 80 -4.51 10.27 -12.36
CA THR A 80 -5.41 10.03 -13.50
C THR A 80 -4.98 8.82 -14.30
N THR A 81 -5.91 8.24 -15.06
CA THR A 81 -5.60 7.11 -15.95
C THR A 81 -4.54 7.51 -16.98
N GLN A 82 -4.59 8.76 -17.47
CA GLN A 82 -3.60 9.27 -18.42
C GLN A 82 -2.20 9.31 -17.80
N ASP A 83 -2.10 9.75 -16.55
CA ASP A 83 -0.82 9.79 -15.84
C ASP A 83 -0.27 8.39 -15.59
N LEU A 84 -1.14 7.44 -15.22
CA LEU A 84 -0.77 6.03 -15.07
C LEU A 84 -0.24 5.45 -16.38
N PHE A 85 -0.91 5.75 -17.48
CA PHE A 85 -0.47 5.30 -18.80
C PHE A 85 0.93 5.84 -19.14
N THR A 86 1.18 7.11 -18.86
CA THR A 86 2.50 7.72 -19.06
C THR A 86 3.57 7.03 -18.22
N MET A 87 3.26 6.72 -16.96
CA MET A 87 4.19 6.01 -16.06
C MET A 87 4.52 4.61 -16.59
N VAL A 88 3.51 3.89 -17.05
CA VAL A 88 3.70 2.54 -17.63
C VAL A 88 4.60 2.61 -18.85
N CYS A 89 4.41 3.59 -19.72
CA CYS A 89 5.24 3.76 -20.92
C CYS A 89 6.71 4.03 -20.58
N LYS A 90 6.97 4.70 -19.47
CA LYS A 90 8.33 5.03 -19.03
C LYS A 90 9.01 3.90 -18.25
N GLU A 91 8.28 3.19 -17.41
CA GLU A 91 8.84 2.28 -16.40
C GLU A 91 8.69 0.81 -16.75
N CYS A 92 7.74 0.47 -17.61
CA CYS A 92 7.43 -0.92 -17.91
C CYS A 92 7.90 -1.31 -19.31
N ASP A 93 8.45 -2.52 -19.42
CA ASP A 93 8.79 -3.07 -20.72
C ASP A 93 7.57 -3.75 -21.37
N ALA A 94 7.70 -4.10 -22.65
CA ALA A 94 6.61 -4.71 -23.40
C ALA A 94 6.17 -6.06 -22.83
N GLU A 95 7.12 -6.84 -22.30
CA GLU A 95 6.84 -8.14 -21.70
C GLU A 95 5.96 -8.01 -20.48
N THR A 96 6.27 -7.07 -19.57
CA THR A 96 5.47 -6.80 -18.36
C THR A 96 4.06 -6.37 -18.74
N VAL A 97 3.92 -5.50 -19.73
CA VAL A 97 2.62 -5.04 -20.20
C VAL A 97 1.80 -6.19 -20.77
N LEU A 98 2.41 -7.03 -21.61
CA LEU A 98 1.72 -8.17 -22.23
C LEU A 98 1.30 -9.22 -21.19
N ASP A 99 2.16 -9.48 -20.19
CA ASP A 99 1.84 -10.45 -19.14
C ASP A 99 0.63 -10.02 -18.31
N ASN A 100 0.46 -8.72 -18.09
CA ASN A 100 -0.69 -8.20 -17.36
C ASN A 100 -1.94 -8.04 -18.23
N ALA A 101 -1.79 -7.85 -19.53
CA ALA A 101 -2.92 -7.61 -20.44
C ALA A 101 -3.93 -8.75 -20.45
N GLU A 102 -3.46 -9.99 -20.31
CA GLU A 102 -4.34 -11.16 -20.33
C GLU A 102 -5.29 -11.22 -19.13
N ALA A 103 -4.87 -10.66 -17.99
CA ALA A 103 -5.66 -10.67 -16.76
C ALA A 103 -6.69 -9.55 -16.70
N TYR A 104 -6.52 -8.49 -17.49
CA TYR A 104 -7.35 -7.28 -17.42
C TYR A 104 -7.91 -6.93 -18.79
N ILE A 105 -9.00 -7.59 -19.18
CA ILE A 105 -9.66 -7.35 -20.46
C ILE A 105 -10.92 -6.50 -20.23
N GLY A 106 -11.03 -5.40 -20.98
CA GLY A 106 -12.19 -4.50 -20.92
C GLY A 106 -11.79 -3.08 -20.57
N GLU A 107 -12.58 -2.11 -21.07
CA GLU A 107 -12.29 -0.68 -20.87
C GLU A 107 -12.34 -0.25 -19.42
N ASP A 108 -13.25 -0.84 -18.64
CA ASP A 108 -13.41 -0.55 -17.21
C ASP A 108 -12.24 -1.09 -16.37
N LYS A 109 -11.38 -1.89 -16.96
CA LYS A 109 -10.23 -2.47 -16.30
C LYS A 109 -8.90 -1.76 -16.62
N ILE A 110 -8.92 -0.74 -17.45
CA ILE A 110 -7.71 -0.04 -17.88
C ILE A 110 -6.89 0.46 -16.70
N ARG A 111 -7.55 1.11 -15.74
CA ARG A 111 -6.84 1.65 -14.57
C ARG A 111 -6.20 0.54 -13.74
N GLU A 112 -6.91 -0.54 -13.50
CA GLU A 112 -6.39 -1.70 -12.76
C GLU A 112 -5.21 -2.33 -13.50
N PHE A 113 -5.31 -2.45 -14.82
CA PHE A 113 -4.24 -2.96 -15.66
C PHE A 113 -2.97 -2.11 -15.53
N LEU A 114 -3.09 -0.79 -15.66
CA LEU A 114 -1.94 0.11 -15.55
C LEU A 114 -1.29 0.04 -14.16
N MET A 115 -2.09 -0.02 -13.12
CA MET A 115 -1.60 -0.16 -11.75
C MET A 115 -0.86 -1.50 -11.57
N ALA A 116 -1.38 -2.59 -12.13
CA ALA A 116 -0.74 -3.90 -12.07
C ALA A 116 0.63 -3.89 -12.76
N CYS A 117 0.74 -3.22 -13.91
CA CYS A 117 2.02 -3.08 -14.63
C CYS A 117 3.07 -2.35 -13.78
N LEU A 118 2.64 -1.42 -12.96
CA LEU A 118 3.53 -0.67 -12.06
C LEU A 118 3.80 -1.42 -10.75
N GLY A 119 3.20 -2.61 -10.55
CA GLY A 119 3.32 -3.37 -9.32
C GLY A 119 2.57 -2.76 -8.15
N LYS A 120 1.50 -2.00 -8.42
CA LYS A 120 0.69 -1.30 -7.41
C LYS A 120 -0.68 -1.93 -7.27
N SER A 121 -1.27 -1.82 -6.08
CA SER A 121 -2.62 -2.28 -5.83
C SER A 121 -3.64 -1.20 -6.15
N VAL A 122 -4.81 -1.63 -6.62
CA VAL A 122 -5.93 -0.75 -6.94
C VAL A 122 -7.00 -0.91 -5.88
N GLU A 123 -7.76 0.14 -5.67
CA GLU A 123 -8.93 0.05 -4.83
C GLU A 123 -9.98 -0.86 -5.43
#